data_d389ece53009dce6d7bd4085983fca79
#
_entry.id   d389ece53009dce6d7bd4085983fca79
#
_cell.length_a   1.000
_cell.length_b   1.000
_cell.length_c   1.000
_cell.angle_alpha   90.00
_cell.angle_beta   90.00
_cell.angle_gamma   90.00
#
_symmetry.space_group_name_H-M   'P 1'
#
loop_
_entity.id
_entity.type
_entity.pdbx_description
1 polymer ?
#
loop_
_entity_poly.entity_id
_entity_poly.type
_entity_poly.pdbx_seq_one_letter_code
_entity_poly.pdbx_strand_id
1 'polypeptide(L)'
;MKLRTFFALIISGSLFMVSCNKNGGEDPQPTLSDYTVMVYGCAGGNLDDVLDIHIEEVIKAKVSNVPMTWCVKYSKQNQSNPDKAGLRRFAINKNGIENLEVMSVSTPLYKPENLADFIKWSTERYPAKKYILLMWNHGGGWSPTDDGPKRSVIFDDNLNNVSMSLDEVAKGVALSGVKLDVIHYDACLMGCIENLTGLTSVADYALMSNHSIYGGQYTFLRNALSSDANPETALAKYGNDLVSYYRGDVDVSDIVFTRLNKVSAVNEVMKKVSQELVSTYDQYKDGYERALTDVYIYAKDYPLYDIDSY
;
A
#
# COMPACT_ATOMS: atom_id res chain seq x y z
N MET A 1 58.02 26.55 -4.09
CA MET A 1 57.79 25.27 -3.39
C MET A 1 56.31 24.97 -3.44
N LYS A 2 55.86 24.09 -4.32
CA LYS A 2 54.43 23.79 -4.54
C LYS A 2 54.13 22.48 -3.81
N LEU A 3 53.28 22.52 -2.80
CA LEU A 3 52.78 21.37 -2.05
C LEU A 3 51.58 20.80 -2.81
N ARG A 4 51.69 19.60 -3.36
CA ARG A 4 50.60 18.87 -3.99
C ARG A 4 49.96 17.97 -2.92
N THR A 5 48.71 18.26 -2.58
CA THR A 5 47.89 17.44 -1.67
C THR A 5 47.28 16.29 -2.49
N PHE A 6 47.67 15.07 -2.19
CA PHE A 6 47.04 13.84 -2.72
C PHE A 6 45.75 13.55 -1.94
N PHE A 7 44.61 13.54 -2.60
CA PHE A 7 43.38 12.95 -2.05
C PHE A 7 43.43 11.45 -2.30
N ALA A 8 43.55 10.69 -1.21
CA ALA A 8 43.39 9.23 -1.25
C ALA A 8 41.90 8.87 -1.17
N LEU A 9 41.38 8.30 -2.25
CA LEU A 9 40.02 7.74 -2.30
C LEU A 9 40.07 6.39 -1.57
N ILE A 10 39.47 6.31 -0.37
CA ILE A 10 39.31 5.02 0.34
C ILE A 10 38.07 4.36 -0.23
N ILE A 11 38.27 3.40 -1.11
CA ILE A 11 37.24 2.44 -1.53
C ILE A 11 37.18 1.37 -0.42
N SER A 12 36.17 1.43 0.44
CA SER A 12 35.90 0.35 1.41
C SER A 12 35.22 -0.81 0.64
N GLY A 13 36.05 -1.71 0.12
CA GLY A 13 35.60 -2.98 -0.41
C GLY A 13 35.19 -3.89 0.75
N SER A 14 33.91 -4.24 0.83
CA SER A 14 33.43 -5.30 1.70
C SER A 14 34.01 -6.63 1.22
N LEU A 15 35.04 -7.14 1.92
CA LEU A 15 35.55 -8.49 1.69
C LEU A 15 34.49 -9.50 2.17
N PHE A 16 33.77 -10.09 1.24
CA PHE A 16 33.09 -11.35 1.49
C PHE A 16 34.15 -12.44 1.67
N MET A 17 34.29 -12.93 2.86
CA MET A 17 35.13 -14.11 3.15
C MET A 17 34.47 -15.33 2.51
N VAL A 18 34.88 -15.69 1.32
CA VAL A 18 34.54 -16.97 0.71
C VAL A 18 35.33 -18.05 1.41
N SER A 19 34.65 -18.82 2.27
CA SER A 19 35.19 -20.07 2.79
C SER A 19 35.16 -21.11 1.68
N CYS A 20 36.30 -21.40 1.12
CA CYS A 20 36.44 -22.51 0.15
C CYS A 20 36.30 -23.84 0.87
N ASN A 21 35.16 -24.49 0.79
CA ASN A 21 35.00 -25.90 1.13
C ASN A 21 35.31 -26.74 -0.12
N LYS A 22 36.27 -27.64 -0.03
CA LYS A 22 36.85 -28.43 -1.15
C LYS A 22 35.99 -29.64 -1.57
N ASN A 23 34.69 -29.55 -1.58
CA ASN A 23 33.82 -30.54 -2.23
C ASN A 23 32.94 -29.79 -3.22
N GLY A 24 33.21 -30.01 -4.52
CA GLY A 24 32.64 -29.26 -5.62
C GLY A 24 31.13 -29.50 -5.86
N GLY A 25 30.33 -29.02 -4.93
CA GLY A 25 28.93 -28.70 -5.15
C GLY A 25 28.82 -27.20 -5.05
N GLU A 26 28.39 -26.52 -6.07
CA GLU A 26 27.94 -25.13 -5.98
C GLU A 26 26.87 -25.07 -4.90
N ASP A 27 27.11 -24.35 -3.80
CA ASP A 27 26.04 -24.04 -2.85
C ASP A 27 24.91 -23.40 -3.65
N PRO A 28 23.69 -23.94 -3.59
CA PRO A 28 22.58 -23.38 -4.34
C PRO A 28 22.41 -21.92 -3.91
N GLN A 29 22.64 -21.00 -4.84
CA GLN A 29 22.36 -19.58 -4.60
C GLN A 29 20.95 -19.48 -4.04
N PRO A 30 20.71 -18.75 -2.94
CA PRO A 30 19.38 -18.61 -2.38
C PRO A 30 18.45 -18.08 -3.46
N THR A 31 17.48 -18.90 -3.86
CA THR A 31 16.49 -18.48 -4.87
C THR A 31 15.68 -17.34 -4.28
N LEU A 32 15.73 -16.18 -4.92
CA LEU A 32 14.90 -15.03 -4.55
C LEU A 32 13.43 -15.43 -4.61
N SER A 33 12.65 -15.02 -3.63
CA SER A 33 11.19 -15.11 -3.69
C SER A 33 10.66 -14.37 -4.91
N ASP A 34 9.55 -14.80 -5.49
CA ASP A 34 8.92 -14.05 -6.56
C ASP A 34 8.36 -12.72 -6.04
N TYR A 35 7.84 -12.73 -4.80
CA TYR A 35 7.28 -11.55 -4.15
C TYR A 35 7.72 -11.42 -2.71
N THR A 36 7.80 -10.16 -2.24
CA THR A 36 7.70 -9.80 -0.83
C THR A 36 6.54 -8.82 -0.66
N VAL A 37 5.61 -9.13 0.24
CA VAL A 37 4.48 -8.26 0.60
C VAL A 37 4.85 -7.49 1.86
N MET A 38 4.72 -6.18 1.81
CA MET A 38 5.02 -5.26 2.91
C MET A 38 3.73 -4.62 3.39
N VAL A 39 3.28 -4.96 4.61
CA VAL A 39 2.06 -4.39 5.21
C VAL A 39 2.44 -3.24 6.13
N TYR A 40 1.97 -2.05 5.78
CA TYR A 40 2.16 -0.84 6.57
C TYR A 40 0.80 -0.34 7.04
N GLY A 41 0.56 -0.37 8.36
CA GLY A 41 -0.77 -0.14 8.88
C GLY A 41 -0.80 0.49 10.26
N CYS A 42 -1.91 1.18 10.52
CA CYS A 42 -2.24 1.67 11.84
C CYS A 42 -3.57 1.06 12.22
N ALA A 43 -3.58 0.21 13.23
CA ALA A 43 -4.81 -0.16 13.89
C ALA A 43 -5.21 0.99 14.82
N GLY A 44 -6.41 0.97 15.32
CA GLY A 44 -6.93 1.96 16.23
C GLY A 44 -8.45 1.87 16.29
N GLY A 45 -9.02 2.22 17.42
CA GLY A 45 -10.45 2.13 17.61
C GLY A 45 -10.98 0.72 17.36
N ASN A 46 -11.70 0.55 16.27
CA ASN A 46 -12.32 -0.73 15.86
C ASN A 46 -11.42 -1.65 15.04
N LEU A 47 -10.18 -1.25 14.70
CA LEU A 47 -9.30 -2.02 13.81
C LEU A 47 -8.27 -2.90 14.54
N ASP A 48 -8.08 -2.74 15.84
CA ASP A 48 -7.08 -3.49 16.60
C ASP A 48 -7.33 -5.01 16.56
N ASP A 49 -8.58 -5.44 16.77
CA ASP A 49 -8.95 -6.86 16.73
C ASP A 49 -8.92 -7.43 15.31
N VAL A 50 -9.25 -6.61 14.30
CA VAL A 50 -9.18 -6.98 12.88
C VAL A 50 -7.74 -7.26 12.47
N LEU A 51 -6.79 -6.46 12.95
CA LEU A 51 -5.36 -6.67 12.67
C LEU A 51 -4.89 -8.03 13.21
N ASP A 52 -5.29 -8.42 14.41
CA ASP A 52 -4.96 -9.72 14.98
C ASP A 52 -5.53 -10.88 14.15
N ILE A 53 -6.76 -10.76 13.67
CA ILE A 53 -7.39 -11.76 12.78
C ILE A 53 -6.55 -11.94 11.52
N HIS A 54 -6.16 -10.85 10.85
CA HIS A 54 -5.35 -10.91 9.64
C HIS A 54 -3.98 -11.57 9.86
N ILE A 55 -3.30 -11.23 10.95
CA ILE A 55 -2.01 -11.84 11.31
C ILE A 55 -2.16 -13.34 11.55
N GLU A 56 -3.17 -13.76 12.32
CA GLU A 56 -3.43 -15.16 12.59
C GLU A 56 -3.77 -15.96 11.33
N GLU A 57 -4.57 -15.40 10.43
CA GLU A 57 -4.92 -16.04 9.15
C GLU A 57 -3.68 -16.28 8.30
N VAL A 58 -2.80 -15.28 8.19
CA VAL A 58 -1.54 -15.42 7.43
C VAL A 58 -0.63 -16.48 8.04
N ILE A 59 -0.55 -16.57 9.37
CA ILE A 59 0.21 -17.61 10.06
C ILE A 59 -0.39 -19.00 9.78
N LYS A 60 -1.71 -19.15 9.83
CA LYS A 60 -2.42 -20.42 9.57
C LYS A 60 -2.25 -20.89 8.13
N ALA A 61 -2.13 -19.97 7.18
CA ALA A 61 -1.98 -20.31 5.76
C ALA A 61 -0.70 -21.09 5.42
N LYS A 62 0.37 -20.96 6.22
CA LYS A 62 1.66 -21.66 6.08
C LYS A 62 2.31 -21.58 4.69
N VAL A 63 2.00 -20.53 3.91
CA VAL A 63 2.62 -20.30 2.61
C VAL A 63 4.07 -19.87 2.82
N SER A 64 5.03 -20.55 2.22
CA SER A 64 6.44 -20.38 2.54
C SER A 64 7.22 -19.49 1.57
N ASN A 65 6.75 -19.39 0.33
CA ASN A 65 7.49 -18.75 -0.77
C ASN A 65 7.11 -17.27 -0.99
N VAL A 66 6.20 -16.72 -0.19
CA VAL A 66 5.81 -15.31 -0.21
C VAL A 66 5.96 -14.73 1.20
N PRO A 67 7.13 -14.18 1.55
CA PRO A 67 7.31 -13.46 2.81
C PRO A 67 6.35 -12.27 2.93
N MET A 68 5.76 -12.10 4.11
CA MET A 68 4.98 -10.90 4.44
C MET A 68 5.64 -10.18 5.61
N THR A 69 6.07 -8.96 5.39
CA THR A 69 6.62 -8.07 6.41
C THR A 69 5.55 -7.10 6.90
N TRP A 70 5.58 -6.77 8.17
CA TRP A 70 4.57 -5.97 8.84
C TRP A 70 5.22 -4.83 9.61
N CYS A 71 4.70 -3.62 9.45
CA CYS A 71 4.96 -2.47 10.31
C CYS A 71 3.61 -1.91 10.72
N VAL A 72 3.14 -2.29 11.89
CA VAL A 72 1.78 -2.04 12.33
C VAL A 72 1.74 -1.48 13.75
N LYS A 73 0.83 -0.54 13.98
CA LYS A 73 0.69 0.17 15.23
C LYS A 73 -0.67 -0.10 15.85
N TYR A 74 -0.65 -0.62 17.08
CA TYR A 74 -1.83 -0.85 17.89
C TYR A 74 -2.18 0.37 18.74
N SER A 75 -3.47 0.58 18.98
CA SER A 75 -3.97 1.69 19.78
C SER A 75 -3.63 1.53 21.26
N LYS A 76 -3.35 2.64 21.94
CA LYS A 76 -3.30 2.73 23.40
C LYS A 76 -4.66 2.48 24.04
N GLN A 77 -5.74 2.69 23.30
CA GLN A 77 -7.12 2.57 23.79
C GLN A 77 -7.67 1.16 23.58
N ASN A 78 -6.87 0.24 23.01
CA ASN A 78 -7.29 -1.14 22.86
C ASN A 78 -7.60 -1.74 24.24
N GLN A 79 -8.90 -1.92 24.51
CA GLN A 79 -9.37 -2.47 25.78
C GLN A 79 -9.27 -3.99 25.84
N SER A 80 -9.27 -4.65 24.68
CA SER A 80 -9.17 -6.11 24.57
C SER A 80 -7.76 -6.61 24.85
N ASN A 81 -6.74 -5.81 24.52
CA ASN A 81 -5.34 -6.18 24.72
C ASN A 81 -4.41 -4.97 24.91
N PRO A 82 -4.47 -4.29 26.07
CA PRO A 82 -3.71 -3.07 26.34
C PRO A 82 -2.18 -3.28 26.27
N ASP A 83 -1.70 -4.50 26.49
CA ASP A 83 -0.27 -4.82 26.41
C ASP A 83 0.27 -4.86 24.97
N LYS A 84 -0.62 -4.88 23.98
CA LYS A 84 -0.25 -4.79 22.57
C LYS A 84 -0.03 -3.36 22.07
N ALA A 85 -0.39 -2.34 22.83
CA ALA A 85 -0.21 -0.95 22.43
C ALA A 85 1.22 -0.66 21.96
N GLY A 86 1.35 0.04 20.84
CA GLY A 86 2.65 0.40 20.27
C GLY A 86 2.88 -0.09 18.84
N LEU A 87 4.03 0.29 18.31
CA LEU A 87 4.43 -0.06 16.96
C LEU A 87 5.22 -1.37 16.98
N ARG A 88 4.90 -2.26 16.05
CA ARG A 88 5.62 -3.53 15.85
C ARG A 88 6.04 -3.67 14.41
N ARG A 89 7.26 -4.16 14.22
CA ARG A 89 7.80 -4.53 12.91
C ARG A 89 8.28 -5.99 12.97
N PHE A 90 7.81 -6.82 12.06
CA PHE A 90 8.11 -8.25 12.03
C PHE A 90 7.86 -8.84 10.63
N ALA A 91 8.25 -10.08 10.43
CA ALA A 91 7.86 -10.85 9.25
C ALA A 91 7.09 -12.11 9.63
N ILE A 92 6.27 -12.58 8.72
CA ILE A 92 5.57 -13.87 8.80
C ILE A 92 6.05 -14.73 7.66
N ASN A 93 6.60 -15.89 8.00
CA ASN A 93 6.97 -16.94 7.05
C ASN A 93 6.34 -18.27 7.45
N LYS A 94 6.82 -19.39 6.89
CA LYS A 94 6.34 -20.73 7.20
C LYS A 94 6.50 -21.17 8.67
N ASN A 95 7.42 -20.53 9.42
CA ASN A 95 7.71 -20.86 10.81
C ASN A 95 6.91 -19.97 11.78
N GLY A 96 6.14 -19.01 11.30
CA GLY A 96 5.41 -18.03 12.09
C GLY A 96 6.06 -16.65 12.07
N ILE A 97 5.95 -15.91 13.20
CA ILE A 97 6.52 -14.56 13.34
C ILE A 97 8.02 -14.65 13.59
N GLU A 98 8.79 -13.85 12.87
CA GLU A 98 10.22 -13.67 13.04
C GLU A 98 10.65 -12.21 12.98
N ASN A 99 11.86 -11.92 13.47
CA ASN A 99 12.44 -10.56 13.47
C ASN A 99 11.54 -9.50 14.14
N LEU A 100 10.85 -9.88 15.23
CA LEU A 100 9.96 -8.96 15.94
C LEU A 100 10.77 -7.85 16.61
N GLU A 101 10.48 -6.62 16.20
CA GLU A 101 10.96 -5.38 16.82
C GLU A 101 9.77 -4.63 17.42
N VAL A 102 9.89 -4.16 18.65
CA VAL A 102 8.87 -3.33 19.30
C VAL A 102 9.40 -1.92 19.46
N MET A 103 8.63 -0.97 18.98
CA MET A 103 9.00 0.44 18.94
C MET A 103 8.00 1.28 19.74
N SER A 104 8.38 2.52 20.03
CA SER A 104 7.52 3.43 20.78
C SER A 104 6.20 3.68 20.07
N VAL A 105 5.11 3.74 20.85
CA VAL A 105 3.79 4.16 20.41
C VAL A 105 3.77 5.60 19.88
N SER A 106 4.73 6.42 20.28
CA SER A 106 4.89 7.80 19.78
C SER A 106 5.57 7.89 18.42
N THR A 107 6.05 6.77 17.84
CA THR A 107 6.61 6.77 16.49
C THR A 107 5.53 7.13 15.47
N PRO A 108 5.69 8.21 14.68
CA PRO A 108 4.63 8.73 13.82
C PRO A 108 4.58 7.98 12.49
N LEU A 109 3.67 7.00 12.34
CA LEU A 109 3.52 6.24 11.09
C LEU A 109 3.13 7.11 9.88
N TYR A 110 2.50 8.26 10.11
CA TYR A 110 2.13 9.20 9.04
C TYR A 110 3.33 9.93 8.41
N LYS A 111 4.56 9.71 8.87
CA LYS A 111 5.76 10.35 8.30
C LYS A 111 6.35 9.53 7.15
N PRO A 112 6.62 10.16 5.98
CA PRO A 112 7.22 9.49 4.82
C PRO A 112 8.53 8.76 5.14
N GLU A 113 9.32 9.31 6.05
CA GLU A 113 10.61 8.75 6.45
C GLU A 113 10.45 7.39 7.13
N ASN A 114 9.39 7.19 7.93
CA ASN A 114 9.12 5.92 8.59
C ASN A 114 8.60 4.86 7.60
N LEU A 115 7.82 5.24 6.61
CA LEU A 115 7.44 4.37 5.51
C LEU A 115 8.68 3.93 4.70
N ALA A 116 9.56 4.89 4.38
CA ALA A 116 10.79 4.61 3.65
C ALA A 116 11.72 3.66 4.42
N ASP A 117 11.88 3.85 5.73
CA ASP A 117 12.67 2.97 6.61
C ASP A 117 12.10 1.55 6.62
N PHE A 118 10.78 1.41 6.72
CA PHE A 118 10.14 0.10 6.68
C PHE A 118 10.34 -0.61 5.33
N ILE A 119 10.18 0.09 4.22
CA ILE A 119 10.40 -0.48 2.88
C ILE A 119 11.85 -0.98 2.75
N LYS A 120 12.84 -0.18 3.15
CA LYS A 120 14.25 -0.57 3.15
C LYS A 120 14.50 -1.80 4.04
N TRP A 121 14.02 -1.75 5.27
CA TRP A 121 14.12 -2.87 6.22
C TRP A 121 13.57 -4.18 5.64
N SER A 122 12.43 -4.10 4.95
CA SER A 122 11.76 -5.24 4.33
C SER A 122 12.55 -5.79 3.15
N THR A 123 12.97 -4.94 2.22
CA THR A 123 13.64 -5.36 0.99
C THR A 123 15.06 -5.84 1.22
N GLU A 124 15.74 -5.33 2.23
CA GLU A 124 17.07 -5.80 2.64
C GLU A 124 17.04 -7.18 3.30
N ARG A 125 16.02 -7.47 4.12
CA ARG A 125 15.88 -8.75 4.83
C ARG A 125 15.17 -9.82 4.02
N TYR A 126 14.25 -9.42 3.18
CA TYR A 126 13.42 -10.30 2.35
C TYR A 126 13.48 -9.88 0.89
N PRO A 127 14.66 -10.01 0.24
CA PRO A 127 14.82 -9.65 -1.15
C PRO A 127 13.96 -10.56 -2.03
N ALA A 128 13.29 -9.95 -3.01
CA ALA A 128 12.43 -10.63 -3.97
C ALA A 128 12.57 -10.03 -5.37
N LYS A 129 11.98 -10.70 -6.36
CA LYS A 129 11.92 -10.18 -7.73
C LYS A 129 10.92 -9.03 -7.85
N LYS A 130 9.88 -9.01 -7.00
CA LYS A 130 8.79 -8.04 -7.00
C LYS A 130 8.38 -7.64 -5.58
N TYR A 131 8.00 -6.39 -5.44
CA TYR A 131 7.61 -5.82 -4.16
C TYR A 131 6.19 -5.26 -4.19
N ILE A 132 5.39 -5.68 -3.22
CA ILE A 132 4.01 -5.20 -3.02
C ILE A 132 3.95 -4.45 -1.70
N LEU A 133 3.59 -3.17 -1.73
CA LEU A 133 3.28 -2.39 -0.54
C LEU A 133 1.77 -2.39 -0.33
N LEU A 134 1.34 -2.85 0.83
CA LEU A 134 -0.05 -2.86 1.26
C LEU A 134 -0.23 -1.85 2.39
N MET A 135 -1.03 -0.81 2.12
CA MET A 135 -1.39 0.25 3.06
C MET A 135 -2.71 -0.13 3.73
N TRP A 136 -2.68 -0.37 5.05
CA TRP A 136 -3.83 -0.89 5.79
C TRP A 136 -4.31 0.06 6.86
N ASN A 137 -5.52 0.56 6.73
CA ASN A 137 -6.24 1.41 7.70
C ASN A 137 -7.62 1.80 7.14
N HIS A 138 -8.32 2.73 7.78
CA HIS A 138 -9.38 3.49 7.13
C HIS A 138 -8.84 4.29 5.96
N GLY A 139 -9.67 4.54 4.96
CA GLY A 139 -9.38 5.38 3.81
C GLY A 139 -10.30 6.60 3.78
N GLY A 140 -9.74 7.77 3.47
CA GLY A 140 -10.46 9.04 3.37
C GLY A 140 -10.79 9.47 1.94
N GLY A 141 -10.50 8.63 0.94
CA GLY A 141 -10.70 8.97 -0.46
C GLY A 141 -9.95 10.23 -0.88
N TRP A 142 -10.54 10.96 -1.83
CA TRP A 142 -10.09 12.29 -2.23
C TRP A 142 -11.19 13.32 -1.91
N SER A 143 -10.82 14.41 -1.24
CA SER A 143 -11.72 15.53 -0.99
C SER A 143 -11.06 16.85 -1.40
N PRO A 144 -11.75 17.72 -2.16
CA PRO A 144 -11.22 19.02 -2.55
C PRO A 144 -11.30 20.07 -1.43
N THR A 145 -12.00 19.79 -0.32
CA THR A 145 -12.25 20.76 0.74
C THR A 145 -11.26 20.63 1.89
N ASP A 146 -10.81 21.75 2.46
CA ASP A 146 -9.91 21.79 3.60
C ASP A 146 -10.56 21.28 4.90
N ASP A 147 -11.89 21.23 4.97
CA ASP A 147 -12.69 20.88 6.15
C ASP A 147 -13.17 19.42 6.18
N GLY A 148 -12.94 18.66 5.08
CA GLY A 148 -13.28 17.24 4.99
C GLY A 148 -12.14 16.32 5.44
N PRO A 149 -12.39 14.99 5.57
CA PRO A 149 -11.31 14.04 5.79
C PRO A 149 -10.34 14.17 4.63
N LYS A 150 -9.12 14.62 4.97
CA LYS A 150 -8.07 14.91 4.00
C LYS A 150 -7.73 13.64 3.22
N ARG A 151 -7.47 13.79 1.92
CA ARG A 151 -6.86 12.78 1.02
C ARG A 151 -5.81 11.96 1.76
N SER A 152 -6.23 10.90 2.46
CA SER A 152 -5.31 10.31 3.43
C SER A 152 -5.63 8.86 3.76
N VAL A 153 -4.60 8.21 4.22
CA VAL A 153 -4.58 6.85 4.75
C VAL A 153 -3.71 6.84 6.01
N ILE A 154 -3.68 5.74 6.75
CA ILE A 154 -2.86 5.62 7.97
C ILE A 154 -3.23 6.68 9.01
N PHE A 155 -4.46 6.62 9.48
CA PHE A 155 -4.92 7.46 10.60
C PHE A 155 -4.35 6.91 11.91
N ASP A 156 -3.58 7.73 12.62
CA ASP A 156 -2.94 7.38 13.88
C ASP A 156 -3.72 7.97 15.06
N ASP A 157 -4.62 7.19 15.64
CA ASP A 157 -5.45 7.59 16.78
C ASP A 157 -4.62 7.86 18.05
N ASN A 158 -3.45 7.24 18.17
CA ASN A 158 -2.51 7.53 19.27
C ASN A 158 -1.92 8.94 19.18
N LEU A 159 -2.00 9.56 18.01
CA LEU A 159 -1.45 10.88 17.72
C LEU A 159 -2.53 11.85 17.18
N ASN A 160 -3.73 11.82 17.80
CA ASN A 160 -4.86 12.69 17.49
C ASN A 160 -5.40 12.53 16.05
N ASN A 161 -5.43 11.31 15.54
CA ASN A 161 -5.89 10.98 14.19
C ASN A 161 -5.12 11.72 13.07
N VAL A 162 -3.88 12.08 13.30
CA VAL A 162 -3.03 12.55 12.22
C VAL A 162 -2.83 11.43 11.21
N SER A 163 -3.02 11.73 9.95
CA SER A 163 -2.95 10.77 8.85
C SER A 163 -1.84 11.09 7.86
N MET A 164 -1.50 10.11 7.03
CA MET A 164 -0.57 10.26 5.92
C MET A 164 -1.34 10.67 4.67
N SER A 165 -0.97 11.78 4.05
CA SER A 165 -1.51 12.19 2.76
C SER A 165 -1.03 11.27 1.62
N LEU A 166 -1.75 11.30 0.49
CA LEU A 166 -1.36 10.52 -0.69
C LEU A 166 0.02 10.93 -1.22
N ASP A 167 0.34 12.22 -1.19
CA ASP A 167 1.66 12.74 -1.59
C ASP A 167 2.77 12.27 -0.64
N GLU A 168 2.47 12.15 0.66
CA GLU A 168 3.41 11.62 1.64
C GLU A 168 3.67 10.12 1.45
N VAL A 169 2.66 9.34 1.02
CA VAL A 169 2.87 7.94 0.64
C VAL A 169 3.84 7.86 -0.55
N ALA A 170 3.56 8.58 -1.63
CA ALA A 170 4.44 8.60 -2.80
C ALA A 170 5.87 9.06 -2.44
N LYS A 171 5.99 10.10 -1.59
CA LYS A 171 7.27 10.58 -1.06
C LYS A 171 7.99 9.50 -0.24
N GLY A 172 7.28 8.79 0.62
CA GLY A 172 7.86 7.70 1.43
C GLY A 172 8.43 6.58 0.57
N VAL A 173 7.68 6.16 -0.45
CA VAL A 173 8.17 5.17 -1.43
C VAL A 173 9.41 5.70 -2.17
N ALA A 174 9.36 6.93 -2.67
CA ALA A 174 10.50 7.54 -3.37
C ALA A 174 11.76 7.63 -2.48
N LEU A 175 11.62 8.03 -1.21
CA LEU A 175 12.72 8.10 -0.23
C LEU A 175 13.34 6.72 0.09
N SER A 176 12.59 5.64 -0.09
CA SER A 176 13.14 4.29 0.07
C SER A 176 14.15 3.92 -1.02
N GLY A 177 14.08 4.56 -2.18
CA GLY A 177 14.86 4.21 -3.37
C GLY A 177 14.41 2.90 -4.03
N VAL A 178 13.31 2.31 -3.57
CA VAL A 178 12.72 1.08 -4.10
C VAL A 178 11.54 1.43 -4.99
N LYS A 179 11.54 0.96 -6.23
CA LYS A 179 10.36 0.99 -7.08
C LYS A 179 9.49 -0.22 -6.73
N LEU A 180 8.20 0.04 -6.49
CA LEU A 180 7.24 -1.01 -6.22
C LEU A 180 6.69 -1.59 -7.53
N ASP A 181 6.42 -2.88 -7.56
CA ASP A 181 5.59 -3.47 -8.60
C ASP A 181 4.12 -3.12 -8.37
N VAL A 182 3.66 -3.22 -7.13
CA VAL A 182 2.26 -2.96 -6.78
C VAL A 182 2.16 -2.14 -5.50
N ILE A 183 1.24 -1.17 -5.49
CA ILE A 183 0.71 -0.58 -4.27
C ILE A 183 -0.75 -1.00 -4.10
N HIS A 184 -1.09 -1.58 -2.96
CA HIS A 184 -2.43 -1.99 -2.60
C HIS A 184 -2.92 -1.15 -1.42
N TYR A 185 -4.02 -0.40 -1.61
CA TYR A 185 -4.71 0.24 -0.50
C TYR A 185 -5.84 -0.68 -0.02
N ASP A 186 -5.61 -1.34 1.09
CA ASP A 186 -6.66 -2.03 1.85
C ASP A 186 -7.31 -1.01 2.78
N ALA A 187 -8.05 -0.11 2.15
CA ALA A 187 -8.68 1.06 2.75
C ALA A 187 -9.82 1.55 1.85
N CYS A 188 -10.89 2.07 2.46
CA CYS A 188 -12.07 2.53 1.74
C CYS A 188 -11.78 3.70 0.80
N LEU A 189 -12.48 3.79 -0.33
CA LEU A 189 -12.57 4.98 -1.19
C LEU A 189 -11.26 5.43 -1.85
N MET A 190 -10.24 4.55 -1.91
CA MET A 190 -8.91 4.94 -2.41
C MET A 190 -8.79 4.87 -3.94
N GLY A 191 -9.75 4.28 -4.65
CA GLY A 191 -9.71 4.01 -6.09
C GLY A 191 -10.04 5.20 -6.99
N CYS A 192 -9.62 6.42 -6.63
CA CYS A 192 -9.86 7.61 -7.42
C CYS A 192 -8.66 7.98 -8.31
N ILE A 193 -8.93 8.71 -9.41
CA ILE A 193 -7.92 9.08 -10.41
C ILE A 193 -6.83 10.00 -9.82
N GLU A 194 -7.16 10.82 -8.85
CA GLU A 194 -6.24 11.72 -8.17
C GLU A 194 -5.20 10.94 -7.39
N ASN A 195 -5.62 9.87 -6.70
CA ASN A 195 -4.72 8.97 -5.98
C ASN A 195 -3.82 8.21 -6.96
N LEU A 196 -4.41 7.62 -8.00
CA LEU A 196 -3.67 6.90 -9.03
C LEU A 196 -2.60 7.78 -9.69
N THR A 197 -2.90 9.06 -9.93
CA THR A 197 -1.98 10.03 -10.54
C THR A 197 -0.71 10.22 -9.70
N GLY A 198 -0.86 10.34 -8.38
CA GLY A 198 0.27 10.49 -7.46
C GLY A 198 1.20 9.28 -7.39
N LEU A 199 0.72 8.10 -7.79
CA LEU A 199 1.46 6.85 -7.70
C LEU A 199 2.23 6.45 -8.96
N THR A 200 2.01 7.13 -10.07
CA THR A 200 2.56 6.76 -11.40
C THR A 200 4.09 6.68 -11.45
N SER A 201 4.79 7.41 -10.58
CA SER A 201 6.26 7.43 -10.50
C SER A 201 6.86 6.41 -9.54
N VAL A 202 6.06 5.78 -8.67
CA VAL A 202 6.54 4.96 -7.55
C VAL A 202 6.11 3.50 -7.63
N ALA A 203 5.13 3.17 -8.46
CA ALA A 203 4.69 1.79 -8.67
C ALA A 203 4.29 1.54 -10.13
N ASP A 204 4.21 0.27 -10.54
CA ASP A 204 3.73 -0.13 -11.86
C ASP A 204 2.21 -0.38 -11.87
N TYR A 205 1.69 -0.88 -10.75
CA TYR A 205 0.27 -1.22 -10.59
C TYR A 205 -0.28 -0.69 -9.26
N ALA A 206 -1.58 -0.44 -9.26
CA ALA A 206 -2.35 -0.13 -8.06
C ALA A 206 -3.53 -1.08 -7.91
N LEU A 207 -3.85 -1.47 -6.67
CA LEU A 207 -5.01 -2.27 -6.30
C LEU A 207 -5.76 -1.56 -5.19
N MET A 208 -7.02 -1.18 -5.42
CA MET A 208 -7.80 -0.29 -4.55
C MET A 208 -9.30 -0.56 -4.70
N SER A 209 -10.11 -0.01 -3.79
CA SER A 209 -11.57 0.03 -3.91
C SER A 209 -12.07 1.46 -4.09
N ASN A 210 -13.10 1.63 -4.92
CA ASN A 210 -13.84 2.88 -5.05
C ASN A 210 -14.89 3.04 -3.94
N HIS A 211 -15.24 1.94 -3.29
CA HIS A 211 -16.25 1.85 -2.22
C HIS A 211 -15.63 1.63 -0.84
N SER A 212 -16.50 1.45 0.16
CA SER A 212 -16.11 0.88 1.44
C SER A 212 -15.69 -0.58 1.27
N ILE A 213 -14.67 -1.00 2.01
CA ILE A 213 -14.13 -2.37 1.99
C ILE A 213 -14.03 -2.89 3.42
N TYR A 214 -14.32 -4.17 3.64
CA TYR A 214 -14.23 -4.80 4.97
C TYR A 214 -12.81 -5.29 5.32
N GLY A 215 -11.86 -5.08 4.43
CA GLY A 215 -10.48 -5.51 4.58
C GLY A 215 -10.13 -6.70 3.69
N GLY A 216 -8.85 -6.82 3.39
CA GLY A 216 -8.31 -7.86 2.53
C GLY A 216 -8.29 -9.21 3.23
N GLN A 217 -8.47 -10.28 2.46
CA GLN A 217 -8.23 -11.65 2.89
C GLN A 217 -6.79 -12.02 2.54
N TYR A 218 -5.85 -11.79 3.44
CA TYR A 218 -4.41 -11.89 3.14
C TYR A 218 -3.94 -13.31 2.88
N THR A 219 -4.68 -14.30 3.36
CA THR A 219 -4.51 -15.69 2.94
C THR A 219 -4.77 -15.87 1.45
N PHE A 220 -5.82 -15.23 0.89
CA PHE A 220 -6.10 -15.29 -0.55
C PHE A 220 -5.02 -14.57 -1.35
N LEU A 221 -4.60 -13.37 -0.89
CA LEU A 221 -3.50 -12.64 -1.52
C LEU A 221 -2.24 -13.51 -1.58
N ARG A 222 -1.84 -14.05 -0.45
CA ARG A 222 -0.63 -14.87 -0.34
C ARG A 222 -0.69 -16.13 -1.20
N ASN A 223 -1.84 -16.80 -1.25
CA ASN A 223 -2.06 -17.97 -2.09
C ASN A 223 -2.02 -17.62 -3.58
N ALA A 224 -2.62 -16.50 -3.99
CA ALA A 224 -2.61 -16.05 -5.37
C ALA A 224 -1.17 -15.75 -5.83
N LEU A 225 -0.41 -14.99 -5.05
CA LEU A 225 0.99 -14.66 -5.33
C LEU A 225 1.91 -15.88 -5.30
N SER A 226 1.61 -16.88 -4.47
CA SER A 226 2.35 -18.15 -4.44
C SER A 226 2.12 -19.00 -5.69
N SER A 227 0.99 -18.83 -6.36
CA SER A 227 0.58 -19.65 -7.52
C SER A 227 1.02 -19.06 -8.87
N ASP A 228 1.32 -17.77 -8.94
CA ASP A 228 1.69 -17.09 -10.20
C ASP A 228 2.68 -15.96 -9.95
N ALA A 229 3.77 -15.98 -10.70
CA ALA A 229 4.79 -14.93 -10.68
C ALA A 229 4.41 -13.68 -11.47
N ASN A 230 3.32 -13.71 -12.25
CA ASN A 230 2.80 -12.53 -12.95
C ASN A 230 1.82 -11.77 -12.04
N PRO A 231 2.09 -10.51 -11.66
CA PRO A 231 1.25 -9.75 -10.75
C PRO A 231 -0.16 -9.51 -11.31
N GLU A 232 -0.34 -9.36 -12.63
CA GLU A 232 -1.66 -9.15 -13.22
C GLU A 232 -2.55 -10.38 -13.01
N THR A 233 -2.04 -11.58 -13.28
CA THR A 233 -2.78 -12.83 -13.10
C THR A 233 -3.04 -13.10 -11.61
N ALA A 234 -2.00 -12.98 -10.79
CA ALA A 234 -2.10 -13.24 -9.35
C ALA A 234 -3.11 -12.30 -8.67
N LEU A 235 -3.03 -10.99 -8.96
CA LEU A 235 -3.91 -10.00 -8.34
C LEU A 235 -5.33 -10.02 -8.90
N ALA A 236 -5.51 -10.36 -10.18
CA ALA A 236 -6.85 -10.62 -10.72
C ALA A 236 -7.51 -11.81 -10.02
N LYS A 237 -6.75 -12.89 -9.77
CA LYS A 237 -7.23 -14.03 -8.97
C LYS A 237 -7.60 -13.60 -7.55
N TYR A 238 -6.72 -12.88 -6.87
CA TYR A 238 -6.98 -12.37 -5.52
C TYR A 238 -8.25 -11.52 -5.47
N GLY A 239 -8.42 -10.57 -6.40
CA GLY A 239 -9.60 -9.73 -6.47
C GLY A 239 -10.89 -10.53 -6.68
N ASN A 240 -10.87 -11.52 -7.58
CA ASN A 240 -12.02 -12.40 -7.80
C ASN A 240 -12.35 -13.25 -6.56
N ASP A 241 -11.35 -13.79 -5.88
CA ASP A 241 -11.53 -14.57 -4.65
C ASP A 241 -12.12 -13.69 -3.53
N LEU A 242 -11.62 -12.44 -3.40
CA LEU A 242 -12.09 -11.47 -2.41
C LEU A 242 -13.55 -11.06 -2.64
N VAL A 243 -13.89 -10.67 -3.87
CA VAL A 243 -15.27 -10.31 -4.24
C VAL A 243 -16.21 -11.50 -4.04
N SER A 244 -15.76 -12.71 -4.37
CA SER A 244 -16.56 -13.94 -4.18
C SER A 244 -16.78 -14.27 -2.72
N TYR A 245 -15.80 -14.03 -1.86
CA TYR A 245 -15.88 -14.24 -0.42
C TYR A 245 -16.94 -13.35 0.22
N TYR A 246 -16.98 -12.08 -0.18
CA TYR A 246 -17.93 -11.11 0.35
C TYR A 246 -19.28 -11.07 -0.42
N ARG A 247 -19.46 -11.90 -1.43
CA ARG A 247 -20.70 -11.91 -2.23
C ARG A 247 -21.92 -12.19 -1.35
N GLY A 248 -22.83 -11.20 -1.30
CA GLY A 248 -24.04 -11.25 -0.49
C GLY A 248 -24.02 -10.34 0.74
N ASP A 249 -22.88 -9.82 1.12
CA ASP A 249 -22.79 -8.67 2.01
C ASP A 249 -23.04 -7.38 1.23
N VAL A 250 -23.97 -6.58 1.73
CA VAL A 250 -24.65 -5.54 0.96
C VAL A 250 -23.74 -4.39 0.51
N ASP A 251 -22.62 -4.21 1.16
CA ASP A 251 -21.76 -3.02 0.98
C ASP A 251 -20.39 -3.34 0.39
N VAL A 252 -20.15 -4.56 0.00
CA VAL A 252 -18.90 -4.88 -0.67
C VAL A 252 -19.03 -4.79 -2.15
N SER A 253 -18.20 -4.15 -2.62
CA SER A 253 -18.32 -3.46 -3.79
C SER A 253 -17.35 -3.83 -4.84
N ASP A 254 -16.24 -3.28 -4.89
CA ASP A 254 -15.31 -3.48 -5.97
C ASP A 254 -13.89 -3.59 -5.46
N ILE A 255 -13.06 -4.19 -6.28
CA ILE A 255 -11.63 -4.03 -6.19
C ILE A 255 -11.10 -3.77 -7.60
N VAL A 256 -10.42 -2.65 -7.76
CA VAL A 256 -9.95 -2.17 -9.05
C VAL A 256 -8.45 -2.38 -9.14
N PHE A 257 -8.03 -3.08 -10.19
CA PHE A 257 -6.62 -3.28 -10.53
C PHE A 257 -6.24 -2.37 -11.71
N THR A 258 -5.33 -1.44 -11.49
CA THR A 258 -4.97 -0.39 -12.46
C THR A 258 -3.50 -0.49 -12.87
N ARG A 259 -3.24 -0.42 -14.18
CA ARG A 259 -1.91 -0.20 -14.73
C ARG A 259 -1.57 1.30 -14.67
N LEU A 260 -0.66 1.69 -13.80
CA LEU A 260 -0.34 3.10 -13.55
C LEU A 260 0.26 3.82 -14.77
N ASN A 261 0.92 3.10 -15.66
CA ASN A 261 1.44 3.68 -16.90
C ASN A 261 0.36 4.12 -17.90
N LYS A 262 -0.93 3.84 -17.63
CA LYS A 262 -2.07 4.30 -18.45
C LYS A 262 -2.74 5.55 -17.90
N VAL A 263 -2.49 5.88 -16.64
CA VAL A 263 -3.16 6.98 -15.93
C VAL A 263 -2.91 8.33 -16.59
N SER A 264 -1.71 8.60 -17.09
CA SER A 264 -1.40 9.86 -17.77
C SER A 264 -2.26 10.10 -19.02
N ALA A 265 -2.58 9.04 -19.77
CA ALA A 265 -3.46 9.17 -20.94
C ALA A 265 -4.90 9.54 -20.53
N VAL A 266 -5.40 8.97 -19.41
CA VAL A 266 -6.70 9.34 -18.84
C VAL A 266 -6.68 10.80 -18.38
N ASN A 267 -5.64 11.23 -17.68
CA ASN A 267 -5.48 12.60 -17.23
C ASN A 267 -5.51 13.63 -18.37
N GLU A 268 -4.89 13.31 -19.52
CA GLU A 268 -4.94 14.20 -20.69
C GLU A 268 -6.35 14.34 -21.28
N VAL A 269 -7.14 13.26 -21.26
CA VAL A 269 -8.54 13.32 -21.66
C VAL A 269 -9.34 14.14 -20.64
N MET A 270 -9.21 13.85 -19.35
CA MET A 270 -9.89 14.55 -18.27
C MET A 270 -9.61 16.05 -18.29
N LYS A 271 -8.36 16.44 -18.56
CA LYS A 271 -7.98 17.85 -18.71
C LYS A 271 -8.75 18.53 -19.83
N LYS A 272 -8.92 17.88 -20.97
CA LYS A 272 -9.71 18.44 -22.10
C LYS A 272 -11.18 18.57 -21.75
N VAL A 273 -11.76 17.53 -21.14
CA VAL A 273 -13.15 17.55 -20.65
C VAL A 273 -13.35 18.69 -19.65
N SER A 274 -12.47 18.82 -18.66
CA SER A 274 -12.54 19.90 -17.66
C SER A 274 -12.43 21.29 -18.29
N GLN A 275 -11.57 21.47 -19.27
CA GLN A 275 -11.44 22.74 -20.00
C GLN A 275 -12.70 23.09 -20.77
N GLU A 276 -13.32 22.11 -21.43
CA GLU A 276 -14.60 22.31 -22.13
C GLU A 276 -15.73 22.65 -21.16
N LEU A 277 -15.87 21.87 -20.08
CA LEU A 277 -16.87 22.13 -19.04
C LEU A 277 -16.74 23.56 -18.47
N VAL A 278 -15.53 23.98 -18.12
CA VAL A 278 -15.30 25.33 -17.60
C VAL A 278 -15.64 26.40 -18.63
N SER A 279 -15.25 26.21 -19.90
CA SER A 279 -15.47 27.21 -20.95
C SER A 279 -16.95 27.37 -21.36
N THR A 280 -17.76 26.32 -21.14
CA THR A 280 -19.15 26.26 -21.55
C THR A 280 -20.14 26.30 -20.37
N TYR A 281 -19.64 26.36 -19.13
CA TYR A 281 -20.46 26.23 -17.92
C TYR A 281 -21.60 27.23 -17.87
N ASP A 282 -21.35 28.51 -18.10
CA ASP A 282 -22.35 29.55 -18.02
C ASP A 282 -23.48 29.35 -19.07
N GLN A 283 -23.13 28.78 -20.24
CA GLN A 283 -24.10 28.51 -21.32
C GLN A 283 -24.96 27.27 -21.02
N TYR A 284 -24.41 26.23 -20.37
CA TYR A 284 -25.08 24.91 -20.22
C TYR A 284 -25.28 24.50 -18.75
N LYS A 285 -25.20 25.45 -17.82
CA LYS A 285 -25.25 25.21 -16.37
C LYS A 285 -26.34 24.27 -15.93
N ASP A 286 -27.61 24.55 -16.35
CA ASP A 286 -28.79 23.75 -15.99
C ASP A 286 -28.72 22.30 -16.55
N GLY A 287 -27.99 22.12 -17.65
CA GLY A 287 -27.76 20.81 -18.26
C GLY A 287 -26.75 20.01 -17.43
N TYR A 288 -25.63 20.65 -17.03
CA TYR A 288 -24.60 20.03 -16.20
C TYR A 288 -25.09 19.69 -14.80
N GLU A 289 -25.85 20.59 -14.16
CA GLU A 289 -26.46 20.33 -12.85
C GLU A 289 -27.46 19.18 -12.89
N ARG A 290 -28.24 19.03 -13.98
CA ARG A 290 -29.11 17.85 -14.16
C ARG A 290 -28.29 16.57 -14.37
N ALA A 291 -27.27 16.60 -15.23
CA ALA A 291 -26.42 15.43 -15.46
C ALA A 291 -25.84 14.91 -14.16
N LEU A 292 -25.37 15.79 -13.26
CA LEU A 292 -24.82 15.40 -11.95
C LEU A 292 -25.84 14.68 -11.06
N THR A 293 -27.16 14.85 -11.26
CA THR A 293 -28.17 14.12 -10.49
C THR A 293 -28.29 12.65 -10.89
N ASP A 294 -27.87 12.31 -12.10
CA ASP A 294 -28.00 10.98 -12.68
C ASP A 294 -26.66 10.18 -12.57
N VAL A 295 -25.57 10.85 -12.18
CA VAL A 295 -24.27 10.20 -12.02
C VAL A 295 -24.25 9.32 -10.78
N TYR A 296 -23.69 8.12 -10.92
CA TYR A 296 -23.49 7.22 -9.80
C TYR A 296 -22.48 7.82 -8.79
N ILE A 297 -22.86 7.83 -7.52
CA ILE A 297 -22.04 8.34 -6.41
C ILE A 297 -21.59 7.16 -5.55
N TYR A 298 -20.28 6.95 -5.48
CA TYR A 298 -19.68 5.86 -4.71
C TYR A 298 -19.85 6.02 -3.18
N ALA A 299 -19.94 7.25 -2.68
CA ALA A 299 -20.20 7.51 -1.27
C ALA A 299 -20.96 8.81 -1.08
N LYS A 300 -22.06 8.78 -0.28
CA LYS A 300 -22.94 9.96 -0.07
C LYS A 300 -22.24 11.14 0.56
N ASP A 301 -21.30 10.87 1.45
CA ASP A 301 -20.58 11.90 2.22
C ASP A 301 -19.26 12.34 1.53
N TYR A 302 -18.91 11.69 0.42
CA TYR A 302 -17.74 11.99 -0.39
C TYR A 302 -18.17 12.00 -1.86
N PRO A 303 -18.06 13.12 -2.56
CA PRO A 303 -18.49 13.23 -3.94
C PRO A 303 -17.49 12.55 -4.89
N LEU A 304 -17.44 11.23 -4.83
CA LEU A 304 -16.73 10.39 -5.79
C LEU A 304 -17.74 9.96 -6.85
N TYR A 305 -17.57 10.49 -8.04
CA TYR A 305 -18.47 10.25 -9.17
C TYR A 305 -17.89 9.20 -10.10
N ASP A 306 -18.78 8.37 -10.64
CA ASP A 306 -18.41 7.46 -11.71
C ASP A 306 -18.34 8.21 -13.04
N ILE A 307 -17.15 8.20 -13.64
CA ILE A 307 -16.93 8.94 -14.89
C ILE A 307 -17.62 8.30 -16.10
N ASP A 308 -17.86 6.98 -16.06
CA ASP A 308 -18.53 6.28 -17.14
C ASP A 308 -20.06 6.58 -17.17
N SER A 309 -20.63 7.03 -16.04
CA SER A 309 -22.03 7.41 -15.94
C SER A 309 -22.28 8.90 -16.22
N TYR A 310 -21.23 9.71 -16.34
CA TYR A 310 -21.29 11.14 -16.66
C TYR A 310 -21.35 11.34 -18.17
#